data_f67a0c0854d15cb43db90bdfa87d4702
#
_entry.id   f67a0c0854d15cb43db90bdfa87d4702
#
_cell.length_a   1.000
_cell.length_b   1.000
_cell.length_c   1.000
_cell.angle_alpha   90.00
_cell.angle_beta   90.00
_cell.angle_gamma   90.00
#
_symmetry.space_group_name_H-M   'P 1'
#
loop_
_entity.id
_entity.type
_entity.pdbx_description
1 polymer ?
#
loop_
_entity_poly.entity_id
_entity_poly.type
_entity_poly.pdbx_seq_one_letter_code
_entity_poly.pdbx_strand_id
1 'polypeptide(L)'
;MAKRIGIYPGTFDPITLGHMDIIERGAKLVDELIIGVTTNIAKSPMFDDDERIAMVEREVKDMDLGNVEVIGFNALLMKFAKAQGASVIVRGLRAVADFEYEYQMAGMNQQLDDEIETVFLMA
;
A
#
# COMPACT_ATOMS: atom_id res chain seq x y z
N MET A 1 -18.74 6.19 -14.66
CA MET A 1 -18.45 5.19 -13.61
C MET A 1 -17.37 5.73 -12.67
N ALA A 2 -17.54 5.44 -11.39
CA ALA A 2 -16.54 5.84 -10.41
C ALA A 2 -15.23 5.06 -10.65
N LYS A 3 -14.10 5.74 -10.49
CA LYS A 3 -12.79 5.09 -10.58
C LYS A 3 -12.59 4.14 -9.40
N ARG A 4 -11.99 3.00 -9.66
CA ARG A 4 -11.55 2.10 -8.61
C ARG A 4 -10.15 2.54 -8.17
N ILE A 5 -10.04 3.01 -6.94
CA ILE A 5 -8.79 3.47 -6.37
C ILE A 5 -8.33 2.46 -5.34
N GLY A 6 -7.10 1.99 -5.47
CA GLY A 6 -6.49 1.07 -4.52
C GLY A 6 -5.35 1.73 -3.77
N ILE A 7 -5.07 1.25 -2.56
CA ILE A 7 -3.94 1.68 -1.76
C ILE A 7 -3.07 0.47 -1.45
N TYR A 8 -1.78 0.59 -1.70
CA TYR A 8 -0.78 -0.38 -1.26
C TYR A 8 0.04 0.29 -0.16
N PRO A 9 -0.26 0.00 1.11
CA PRO A 9 0.43 0.64 2.24
C PRO A 9 1.66 -0.14 2.65
N GLY A 10 2.63 0.57 3.19
CA GLY A 10 3.81 -0.08 3.73
C GLY A 10 4.81 0.90 4.29
N THR A 11 5.83 0.37 4.96
CA THR A 11 6.94 1.16 5.48
C THR A 11 7.97 1.46 4.38
N PHE A 12 8.23 0.51 3.52
CA PHE A 12 9.20 0.61 2.41
C PHE A 12 10.56 1.10 2.90
N ASP A 13 11.20 0.30 3.73
CA ASP A 13 12.43 0.68 4.42
C ASP A 13 13.56 -0.33 4.18
N PRO A 14 14.10 -0.38 2.94
CA PRO A 14 13.69 0.30 1.71
C PRO A 14 12.66 -0.49 0.91
N ILE A 15 12.22 0.08 -0.21
CA ILE A 15 11.45 -0.66 -1.21
C ILE A 15 12.30 -1.80 -1.78
N THR A 16 11.66 -2.94 -2.00
CA THR A 16 12.35 -4.16 -2.49
C THR A 16 11.74 -4.61 -3.81
N LEU A 17 12.38 -5.60 -4.44
CA LEU A 17 11.85 -6.22 -5.66
C LEU A 17 10.48 -6.85 -5.42
N GLY A 18 10.26 -7.40 -4.22
CA GLY A 18 8.94 -7.95 -3.86
C GLY A 18 7.87 -6.87 -3.82
N HIS A 19 8.19 -5.69 -3.27
CA HIS A 19 7.27 -4.56 -3.30
C HIS A 19 6.99 -4.13 -4.74
N MET A 20 8.01 -4.06 -5.56
CA MET A 20 7.87 -3.63 -6.96
C MET A 20 6.98 -4.58 -7.75
N ASP A 21 7.09 -5.88 -7.50
CA ASP A 21 6.24 -6.89 -8.11
C ASP A 21 4.76 -6.66 -7.75
N ILE A 22 4.47 -6.44 -6.49
CA ILE A 22 3.11 -6.17 -6.02
C ILE A 22 2.56 -4.87 -6.60
N ILE A 23 3.40 -3.84 -6.69
CA ILE A 23 3.00 -2.55 -7.30
C ILE A 23 2.60 -2.75 -8.75
N GLU A 24 3.42 -3.45 -9.52
CA GLU A 24 3.15 -3.70 -10.94
C GLU A 24 1.85 -4.47 -11.13
N ARG A 25 1.67 -5.53 -10.36
CA ARG A 25 0.48 -6.39 -10.46
C ARG A 25 -0.76 -5.69 -9.91
N GLY A 26 -0.61 -4.97 -8.80
CA GLY A 26 -1.71 -4.23 -8.19
C GLY A 26 -2.22 -3.10 -9.08
N ALA A 27 -1.31 -2.44 -9.80
CA ALA A 27 -1.68 -1.35 -10.71
C ALA A 27 -2.62 -1.82 -11.82
N LYS A 28 -2.59 -3.10 -12.17
CA LYS A 28 -3.46 -3.66 -13.21
C LYS A 28 -4.87 -3.94 -12.70
N LEU A 29 -5.06 -4.01 -11.39
CA LEU A 29 -6.34 -4.37 -10.78
C LEU A 29 -7.23 -3.16 -10.49
N VAL A 30 -6.66 -1.96 -10.53
CA VAL A 30 -7.38 -0.74 -10.17
C VAL A 30 -7.14 0.33 -11.22
N ASP A 31 -8.00 1.36 -11.25
CA ASP A 31 -7.82 2.48 -12.17
C ASP A 31 -6.66 3.37 -11.72
N GLU A 32 -6.52 3.55 -10.41
CA GLU A 32 -5.41 4.30 -9.82
C GLU A 32 -4.92 3.56 -8.59
N LEU A 33 -3.59 3.41 -8.47
CA LEU A 33 -2.96 2.80 -7.31
C LEU A 33 -2.15 3.86 -6.56
N ILE A 34 -2.44 4.01 -5.27
CA ILE A 34 -1.70 4.91 -4.39
C ILE A 34 -0.79 4.06 -3.52
N ILE A 35 0.51 4.33 -3.59
CA ILE A 35 1.48 3.72 -2.68
C ILE A 35 1.51 4.59 -1.43
N GLY A 36 0.99 4.08 -0.33
CA GLY A 36 0.97 4.79 0.94
C GLY A 36 2.21 4.47 1.75
N VAL A 37 3.13 5.42 1.88
CA VAL A 37 4.34 5.25 2.68
C VAL A 37 4.06 5.73 4.09
N THR A 38 4.15 4.83 5.07
CA THR A 38 3.89 5.16 6.47
C THR A 38 5.00 6.06 7.01
N THR A 39 4.63 7.22 7.53
CA THR A 39 5.57 8.19 8.13
C THR A 39 5.39 8.23 9.65
N ASN A 40 6.37 8.84 10.34
CA ASN A 40 6.36 8.99 11.80
C ASN A 40 6.17 7.67 12.53
N ILE A 41 6.84 6.61 12.06
CA ILE A 41 6.74 5.30 12.67
C ILE A 41 7.51 5.26 13.99
N ALA A 42 6.96 4.52 14.97
CA ALA A 42 7.52 4.47 16.32
C ALA A 42 8.88 3.79 16.38
N LYS A 43 9.16 2.84 15.50
CA LYS A 43 10.46 2.16 15.41
C LYS A 43 11.40 3.02 14.57
N SER A 44 12.69 3.03 14.96
CA SER A 44 13.70 3.73 14.16
C SER A 44 13.86 3.04 12.81
N PRO A 45 13.41 3.65 11.70
CA PRO A 45 13.61 3.06 10.38
C PRO A 45 15.06 3.21 9.94
N MET A 46 15.48 2.40 8.98
CA MET A 46 16.80 2.51 8.37
C MET A 46 16.93 3.83 7.59
N PHE A 47 15.86 4.25 6.94
CA PHE A 47 15.80 5.48 6.17
C PHE A 47 14.69 6.38 6.72
N ASP A 48 14.90 7.70 6.69
CA ASP A 48 13.87 8.64 7.17
C ASP A 48 12.69 8.71 6.21
N ASP A 49 11.66 9.45 6.60
CA ASP A 49 10.41 9.54 5.84
C ASP A 49 10.65 10.02 4.40
N ASP A 50 11.41 11.11 4.24
CA ASP A 50 11.65 11.70 2.93
C ASP A 50 12.48 10.78 2.04
N GLU A 51 13.48 10.09 2.61
CA GLU A 51 14.31 9.15 1.88
C GLU A 51 13.50 7.97 1.38
N ARG A 52 12.61 7.42 2.23
CA ARG A 52 11.76 6.28 1.85
C ARG A 52 10.79 6.65 0.76
N ILE A 53 10.15 7.79 0.87
CA ILE A 53 9.22 8.29 -0.16
C ILE A 53 9.97 8.51 -1.48
N ALA A 54 11.14 9.14 -1.43
CA ALA A 54 11.93 9.41 -2.64
C ALA A 54 12.37 8.13 -3.34
N MET A 55 12.75 7.10 -2.58
CA MET A 55 13.14 5.81 -3.15
C MET A 55 11.96 5.13 -3.85
N VAL A 56 10.79 5.15 -3.24
CA VAL A 56 9.58 4.58 -3.85
C VAL A 56 9.21 5.35 -5.11
N GLU A 57 9.25 6.68 -5.06
CA GLU A 57 8.93 7.51 -6.22
C GLU A 57 9.86 7.23 -7.40
N ARG A 58 11.15 7.05 -7.13
CA ARG A 58 12.13 6.73 -8.17
C ARG A 58 11.82 5.41 -8.86
N GLU A 59 11.54 4.36 -8.07
CA GLU A 59 11.24 3.04 -8.62
C GLU A 59 9.92 3.05 -9.39
N VAL A 60 8.92 3.73 -8.89
CA VAL A 60 7.62 3.85 -9.55
C VAL A 60 7.76 4.59 -10.88
N LYS A 61 8.56 5.64 -10.92
CA LYS A 61 8.82 6.40 -12.14
C LYS A 61 9.48 5.51 -13.19
N ASP A 62 10.46 4.71 -12.78
CA ASP A 62 11.17 3.82 -13.70
C ASP A 62 10.27 2.72 -14.25
N MET A 63 9.25 2.30 -13.51
CA MET A 63 8.27 1.31 -13.98
C MET A 63 7.37 1.84 -15.10
N ASP A 64 7.18 3.14 -15.15
CA ASP A 64 6.36 3.82 -16.18
C ASP A 64 4.95 3.23 -16.31
N LEU A 65 4.28 3.02 -15.19
CA LEU A 65 2.95 2.39 -15.16
C LEU A 65 1.80 3.36 -15.48
N GLY A 66 2.00 4.66 -15.27
CA GLY A 66 1.06 5.69 -15.65
C GLY A 66 -0.10 5.94 -14.70
N ASN A 67 -0.44 4.97 -13.82
CA ASN A 67 -1.57 5.09 -12.92
C ASN A 67 -1.18 4.92 -11.44
N VAL A 68 0.06 5.20 -11.09
CA VAL A 68 0.58 5.02 -9.73
C VAL A 68 1.05 6.35 -9.16
N GLU A 69 0.63 6.62 -7.94
CA GLU A 69 1.01 7.82 -7.19
C GLU A 69 1.58 7.39 -5.83
N VAL A 70 2.52 8.16 -5.31
CA VAL A 70 3.16 7.89 -4.02
C VAL A 70 2.82 8.99 -3.04
N ILE A 71 2.27 8.62 -1.88
CA ILE A 71 1.86 9.58 -0.85
C ILE A 71 2.34 9.07 0.51
N GLY A 72 3.00 9.94 1.28
CA GLY A 72 3.32 9.66 2.66
C GLY A 72 2.12 9.93 3.56
N PHE A 73 1.90 9.11 4.59
CA PHE A 73 0.80 9.34 5.53
C PHE A 73 1.20 8.89 6.94
N ASN A 74 0.65 9.56 7.94
CA ASN A 74 0.86 9.21 9.34
C ASN A 74 -0.44 8.97 10.10
N ALA A 75 -1.54 8.88 9.37
CA ALA A 75 -2.87 8.63 9.93
C ALA A 75 -3.15 7.14 10.01
N LEU A 76 -4.27 6.78 10.64
CA LEU A 76 -4.77 5.41 10.59
C LEU A 76 -5.04 5.04 9.13
N LEU A 77 -4.62 3.84 8.73
CA LEU A 77 -4.72 3.39 7.33
C LEU A 77 -6.12 3.57 6.76
N MET A 78 -7.15 3.17 7.50
CA MET A 78 -8.53 3.25 6.99
C MET A 78 -9.01 4.68 6.83
N LYS A 79 -8.54 5.60 7.67
CA LYS A 79 -8.83 7.02 7.49
C LYS A 79 -8.16 7.58 6.25
N PHE A 80 -6.90 7.20 6.04
CA PHE A 80 -6.16 7.61 4.85
C PHE A 80 -6.84 7.08 3.59
N ALA A 81 -7.19 5.78 3.58
CA ALA A 81 -7.86 5.16 2.45
C ALA A 81 -9.17 5.86 2.11
N LYS A 82 -9.97 6.15 3.12
CA LYS A 82 -11.26 6.84 2.92
C LYS A 82 -11.05 8.24 2.38
N ALA A 83 -10.05 8.97 2.91
CA ALA A 83 -9.75 10.33 2.45
C ALA A 83 -9.32 10.35 0.99
N GLN A 84 -8.66 9.30 0.51
CA GLN A 84 -8.24 9.17 -0.89
C GLN A 84 -9.34 8.65 -1.80
N GLY A 85 -10.48 8.30 -1.27
CA GLY A 85 -11.57 7.72 -2.06
C GLY A 85 -11.32 6.29 -2.48
N ALA A 86 -10.46 5.57 -1.75
CA ALA A 86 -10.10 4.20 -2.09
C ALA A 86 -11.19 3.21 -1.72
N SER A 87 -11.34 2.17 -2.53
CA SER A 87 -12.25 1.06 -2.26
C SER A 87 -11.52 -0.26 -2.06
N VAL A 88 -10.21 -0.28 -2.28
CA VAL A 88 -9.39 -1.50 -2.21
C VAL A 88 -8.08 -1.22 -1.49
N ILE A 89 -7.69 -2.13 -0.59
CA ILE A 89 -6.35 -2.15 -0.02
C ILE A 89 -5.65 -3.37 -0.58
N VAL A 90 -4.47 -3.18 -1.16
CA VAL A 90 -3.67 -4.25 -1.76
C VAL A 90 -2.59 -4.66 -0.77
N ARG A 91 -2.46 -5.96 -0.52
CA ARG A 91 -1.41 -6.52 0.34
C ARG A 91 -0.76 -7.71 -0.35
N GLY A 92 0.53 -7.90 -0.09
CA GLY A 92 1.25 -9.07 -0.58
C GLY A 92 1.32 -10.15 0.48
N LEU A 93 1.18 -11.41 0.09
CA LEU A 93 1.35 -12.56 0.98
C LEU A 93 2.54 -13.38 0.51
N ARG A 94 3.49 -13.64 1.41
CA ARG A 94 4.73 -14.37 1.11
C ARG A 94 4.77 -15.74 1.77
N ALA A 95 4.23 -15.86 2.99
CA ALA A 95 4.33 -17.07 3.80
C ALA A 95 3.09 -17.25 4.67
N VAL A 96 2.94 -18.46 5.23
CA VAL A 96 1.82 -18.79 6.13
C VAL A 96 1.78 -17.86 7.34
N ALA A 97 2.94 -17.52 7.90
CA ALA A 97 3.02 -16.60 9.04
C ALA A 97 2.48 -15.21 8.69
N ASP A 98 2.74 -14.74 7.46
CA ASP A 98 2.17 -13.47 6.98
C ASP A 98 0.66 -13.55 6.91
N PHE A 99 0.12 -14.70 6.48
CA PHE A 99 -1.31 -14.88 6.31
C PHE A 99 -2.08 -14.65 7.61
N GLU A 100 -1.62 -15.20 8.72
CA GLU A 100 -2.31 -15.02 10.00
C GLU A 100 -2.39 -13.56 10.42
N TYR A 101 -1.27 -12.85 10.32
CA TYR A 101 -1.21 -11.43 10.63
C TYR A 101 -2.12 -10.63 9.71
N GLU A 102 -2.02 -10.87 8.40
CA GLU A 102 -2.79 -10.14 7.40
C GLU A 102 -4.29 -10.42 7.53
N TYR A 103 -4.65 -11.66 7.86
CA TYR A 103 -6.04 -12.04 8.07
C TYR A 103 -6.66 -11.23 9.23
N GLN A 104 -5.93 -11.12 10.34
CA GLN A 104 -6.40 -10.35 11.50
C GLN A 104 -6.53 -8.87 11.15
N MET A 105 -5.57 -8.31 10.43
CA MET A 105 -5.59 -6.91 10.03
C MET A 105 -6.73 -6.63 9.05
N ALA A 106 -6.97 -7.51 8.10
CA ALA A 106 -8.07 -7.37 7.15
C ALA A 106 -9.43 -7.39 7.86
N GLY A 107 -9.60 -8.29 8.83
CA GLY A 107 -10.81 -8.37 9.62
C GLY A 107 -11.04 -7.10 10.44
N MET A 108 -9.98 -6.58 11.05
CA MET A 108 -10.06 -5.33 11.81
C MET A 108 -10.42 -4.15 10.89
N ASN A 109 -9.78 -4.07 9.73
CA ASN A 109 -10.06 -3.01 8.76
C ASN A 109 -11.51 -3.06 8.28
N GLN A 110 -12.03 -4.26 8.04
CA GLN A 110 -13.42 -4.42 7.61
C GLN A 110 -14.40 -3.92 8.67
N GLN A 111 -14.09 -4.12 9.95
CA GLN A 111 -14.92 -3.59 11.03
C GLN A 111 -14.87 -2.07 11.10
N LEU A 112 -13.74 -1.47 10.72
CA LEU A 112 -13.59 0.00 10.71
C LEU A 112 -14.31 0.62 9.51
N ASP A 113 -14.29 -0.03 8.36
CA ASP A 113 -14.98 0.43 7.15
C ASP A 113 -15.22 -0.77 6.23
N ASP A 114 -16.45 -1.23 6.16
CA ASP A 114 -16.82 -2.40 5.36
C ASP A 114 -16.96 -2.11 3.86
N GLU A 115 -16.85 -0.85 3.46
CA GLU A 115 -16.88 -0.47 2.04
C GLU A 115 -15.52 -0.58 1.37
N ILE A 116 -14.45 -0.77 2.17
CA ILE A 116 -13.09 -0.92 1.66
C ILE A 116 -12.66 -2.38 1.81
N GLU A 117 -12.41 -3.04 0.68
CA GLU A 117 -12.00 -4.44 0.65
C GLU A 117 -10.49 -4.57 0.67
N THR A 118 -9.99 -5.61 1.34
CA THR A 118 -8.56 -5.95 1.29
C THR A 118 -8.36 -7.09 0.30
N VAL A 119 -7.45 -6.91 -0.64
CA VAL A 119 -7.12 -7.88 -1.66
C VAL A 119 -5.67 -8.34 -1.45
N PHE A 120 -5.46 -9.65 -1.45
CA PHE A 120 -4.14 -10.23 -1.27
C PHE A 120 -3.60 -10.76 -2.58
N LEU A 121 -2.35 -10.41 -2.88
CA LEU A 121 -1.63 -10.95 -4.02
C LEU A 121 -0.54 -11.87 -3.50
N MET A 122 -0.43 -13.04 -4.10
CA MET A 122 0.61 -13.99 -3.73
C MET A 122 1.95 -13.49 -4.24
N ALA A 123 2.85 -13.26 -3.33
CA ALA A 123 4.19 -12.78 -3.65
C ALA A 123 5.11 -13.91 -4.09
#